data_e4eefff5b780b86ab720ce5a72e2589b
#
_entry.id   e4eefff5b780b86ab720ce5a72e2589b
#
_cell.length_a   1.000
_cell.length_b   1.000
_cell.length_c   1.000
_cell.angle_alpha   90.00
_cell.angle_beta   90.00
_cell.angle_gamma   90.00
#
_symmetry.space_group_name_H-M   'P 1'
#
loop_
_entity.id
_entity.type
_entity.pdbx_description
1 polymer ?
#
loop_
_entity_poly.entity_id
_entity_poly.type
_entity_poly.pdbx_seq_one_letter_code
_entity_poly.pdbx_strand_id
1 'polypeptide(L)'
;MSIKSDKDLITISTLKRLKEKGEKFACLTAYEATIAEKISKSGIEVILVGDSLGMVIQGHDSTLPVTMENLIYHLKLSLIHI
;
A
#
# COMPACT_ATOMS: atom_id res chain seq x y z
N MET A 1 -14.70 14.05 -3.20
CA MET A 1 -13.49 13.38 -2.77
C MET A 1 -12.29 14.28 -3.02
N SER A 2 -11.45 14.36 -2.05
CA SER A 2 -10.19 15.02 -2.30
C SER A 2 -9.37 14.15 -3.23
N ILE A 3 -9.11 14.65 -4.40
CA ILE A 3 -8.32 13.92 -5.36
C ILE A 3 -6.88 14.33 -5.19
N LYS A 4 -6.06 13.37 -4.87
CA LYS A 4 -4.63 13.62 -4.82
C LYS A 4 -4.14 13.64 -6.25
N SER A 5 -3.81 14.82 -6.71
CA SER A 5 -3.18 14.99 -8.01
C SER A 5 -1.73 14.55 -7.91
N ASP A 6 -1.05 14.49 -9.05
CA ASP A 6 0.39 14.20 -9.07
C ASP A 6 1.19 15.21 -8.25
N LYS A 7 0.63 16.41 -8.04
CA LYS A 7 1.26 17.44 -7.21
C LYS A 7 1.18 17.12 -5.73
N ASP A 8 0.25 16.26 -5.34
CA ASP A 8 0.00 15.91 -3.95
C ASP A 8 0.58 14.54 -3.61
N LEU A 9 1.75 14.26 -4.15
CA LEU A 9 2.44 13.01 -3.84
C LEU A 9 2.70 12.90 -2.35
N ILE A 10 2.39 11.73 -1.82
CA ILE A 10 2.64 11.42 -0.42
C ILE A 10 4.11 11.03 -0.27
N THR A 11 4.81 11.74 0.57
CA THR A 11 6.20 11.47 0.89
C THR A 11 6.35 11.23 2.38
N ILE A 12 7.53 10.84 2.81
CA ILE A 12 7.83 10.71 4.23
C ILE A 12 7.64 12.04 4.94
N SER A 13 8.01 13.14 4.29
CA SER A 13 7.79 14.50 4.84
C SER A 13 6.31 14.79 5.02
N THR A 14 5.46 14.35 4.09
CA THR A 14 4.01 14.49 4.21
C THR A 14 3.51 13.79 5.47
N LEU A 15 3.94 12.54 5.69
CA LEU A 15 3.51 11.76 6.83
C LEU A 15 3.98 12.38 8.14
N LYS A 16 5.19 12.89 8.17
CA LYS A 16 5.71 13.59 9.35
C LYS A 16 4.88 14.83 9.69
N ARG A 17 4.51 15.61 8.69
CA ARG A 17 3.68 16.80 8.90
C ARG A 17 2.31 16.44 9.46
N LEU A 18 1.70 15.38 8.94
CA LEU A 18 0.42 14.90 9.45
C LEU A 18 0.54 14.52 10.92
N LYS A 19 1.59 13.82 11.29
CA LYS A 19 1.84 13.44 12.67
C LYS A 19 2.02 14.67 13.57
N GLU A 20 2.79 15.64 13.13
CA GLU A 20 3.05 16.87 13.89
C GLU A 20 1.78 17.68 14.12
N LYS A 21 0.88 17.68 13.15
CA LYS A 21 -0.41 18.37 13.26
C LYS A 21 -1.47 17.57 14.03
N GLY A 22 -1.15 16.34 14.40
CA GLY A 22 -2.12 15.46 15.06
C GLY A 22 -3.18 14.91 14.12
N GLU A 23 -2.97 14.99 12.82
CA GLU A 23 -3.90 14.45 11.83
C GLU A 23 -3.63 12.98 11.59
N LYS A 24 -4.69 12.19 11.47
CA LYS A 24 -4.59 10.77 11.21
C LYS A 24 -4.49 10.51 9.71
N PHE A 25 -3.84 9.43 9.35
CA PHE A 25 -3.87 8.93 7.98
C PHE A 25 -4.14 7.44 8.00
N ALA A 26 -4.56 6.92 6.86
CA ALA A 26 -4.95 5.52 6.76
C ALA A 26 -3.89 4.70 6.03
N CYS A 27 -3.77 3.45 6.44
CA CYS A 27 -2.92 2.47 5.78
C CYS A 27 -3.77 1.25 5.48
N LEU A 28 -3.80 0.82 4.23
CA LEU A 28 -4.53 -0.38 3.81
C LEU A 28 -3.61 -1.33 3.06
N THR A 29 -3.94 -2.60 3.14
CA THR A 29 -3.17 -3.65 2.47
C THR A 29 -3.67 -3.85 1.04
N ALA A 30 -2.75 -4.03 0.10
CA ALA A 30 -3.06 -4.42 -1.26
C ALA A 30 -1.97 -5.34 -1.78
N TYR A 31 -2.32 -6.23 -2.70
CA TYR A 31 -1.39 -7.21 -3.25
C TYR A 31 -1.27 -7.16 -4.77
N GLU A 32 -2.03 -6.30 -5.42
CA GLU A 32 -2.02 -6.23 -6.87
C GLU A 32 -2.54 -4.86 -7.36
N ALA A 33 -2.38 -4.61 -8.65
CA ALA A 33 -2.58 -3.29 -9.24
C ALA A 33 -4.00 -2.74 -9.10
N THR A 34 -5.01 -3.57 -9.30
CA THR A 34 -6.42 -3.11 -9.30
C THR A 34 -6.83 -2.56 -7.94
N ILE A 35 -6.53 -3.29 -6.89
CA ILE A 35 -6.87 -2.88 -5.53
C ILE A 35 -6.01 -1.68 -5.11
N ALA A 36 -4.71 -1.72 -5.42
CA ALA A 36 -3.81 -0.61 -5.11
C ALA A 36 -4.25 0.69 -5.78
N GLU A 37 -4.67 0.62 -7.04
CA GLU A 37 -5.17 1.78 -7.77
C GLU A 37 -6.40 2.37 -7.09
N LYS A 38 -7.36 1.51 -6.72
CA LYS A 38 -8.58 1.97 -6.06
C LYS A 38 -8.29 2.59 -4.70
N ILE A 39 -7.39 2.00 -3.93
CA ILE A 39 -6.97 2.55 -2.64
C ILE A 39 -6.32 3.91 -2.83
N SER A 40 -5.42 4.02 -3.81
CA SER A 40 -4.74 5.28 -4.09
C SER A 40 -5.73 6.38 -4.48
N LYS A 41 -6.68 6.06 -5.34
CA LYS A 41 -7.71 7.02 -5.77
C LYS A 41 -8.68 7.40 -4.66
N SER A 42 -8.81 6.58 -3.64
CA SER A 42 -9.67 6.88 -2.48
C SER A 42 -9.05 7.88 -1.52
N GLY A 43 -7.81 8.25 -1.72
CA GLY A 43 -7.13 9.19 -0.82
C GLY A 43 -6.41 8.54 0.35
N ILE A 44 -6.27 7.23 0.35
CA ILE A 44 -5.48 6.53 1.36
C ILE A 44 -4.01 6.85 1.14
N GLU A 45 -3.33 7.20 2.21
CA GLU A 45 -1.94 7.69 2.13
C GLU A 45 -0.89 6.61 2.04
N VAL A 46 -1.15 5.44 2.62
CA VAL A 46 -0.14 4.38 2.72
C VAL A 46 -0.74 3.04 2.31
N ILE A 47 -0.01 2.28 1.49
CA ILE A 47 -0.37 0.93 1.12
C ILE A 47 0.69 -0.02 1.67
N LEU A 48 0.24 -1.05 2.36
CA LEU A 48 1.11 -2.12 2.86
C LEU A 48 1.07 -3.30 1.90
N VAL A 49 2.22 -3.72 1.43
CA VAL A 49 2.36 -4.96 0.67
C VAL A 49 3.27 -5.86 1.52
N GLY A 50 2.65 -6.76 2.27
CA GLY A 50 3.36 -7.54 3.26
C GLY A 50 3.21 -9.05 3.07
N ASP A 51 3.76 -9.80 4.00
CA ASP A 51 3.82 -11.26 3.93
C ASP A 51 2.47 -11.95 4.13
N SER A 52 1.45 -11.24 4.58
CA SER A 52 0.09 -11.81 4.64
C SER A 52 -0.41 -12.23 3.26
N LEU A 53 0.23 -11.79 2.18
CA LEU A 53 -0.08 -12.29 0.84
C LEU A 53 0.03 -13.82 0.76
N GLY A 54 0.90 -14.42 1.58
CA GLY A 54 1.06 -15.87 1.61
C GLY A 54 -0.21 -16.58 2.02
N MET A 55 -0.97 -16.00 2.92
CA MET A 55 -2.23 -16.59 3.38
C MET A 55 -3.41 -16.18 2.49
N VAL A 56 -3.48 -14.90 2.15
CA VAL A 56 -4.63 -14.32 1.44
C VAL A 56 -4.61 -14.66 -0.05
N ILE A 57 -3.45 -14.58 -0.67
CA ILE A 57 -3.30 -14.76 -2.13
C ILE A 57 -2.79 -16.15 -2.47
N GLN A 58 -1.77 -16.64 -1.77
CA GLN A 58 -1.14 -17.93 -2.07
C GLN A 58 -1.84 -19.10 -1.39
N GLY A 59 -2.68 -18.84 -0.41
CA GLY A 59 -3.47 -19.90 0.25
C GLY A 59 -2.73 -20.74 1.27
N HIS A 60 -1.59 -20.27 1.76
CA HIS A 60 -0.85 -20.96 2.81
C HIS A 60 -1.50 -20.76 4.18
N ASP A 61 -1.22 -21.68 5.10
CA ASP A 61 -1.71 -21.57 6.49
C ASP A 61 -0.94 -20.57 7.33
N SER A 62 0.21 -20.12 6.86
CA SER A 62 1.05 -19.16 7.56
C SER A 62 1.80 -18.29 6.56
N THR A 63 2.52 -17.29 7.07
CA THR A 63 3.35 -16.42 6.26
C THR A 63 4.75 -16.97 6.02
N LEU A 64 5.12 -18.07 6.67
CA LEU A 64 6.47 -18.63 6.60
C LEU A 64 6.95 -19.00 5.19
N PRO A 65 6.09 -19.53 4.30
CA PRO A 65 6.54 -19.87 2.94
C PRO A 65 6.81 -18.68 2.03
N VAL A 66 6.42 -17.46 2.43
CA VAL A 66 6.58 -16.28 1.58
C VAL A 66 8.05 -15.92 1.45
N THR A 67 8.51 -15.78 0.21
CA THR A 67 9.89 -15.40 -0.08
C THR A 67 9.99 -13.90 -0.34
N MET A 68 11.20 -13.37 -0.28
CA MET A 68 11.43 -11.98 -0.66
C MET A 68 11.04 -11.74 -2.13
N GLU A 69 11.26 -12.71 -2.99
CA GLU A 69 10.85 -12.61 -4.39
C GLU A 69 9.35 -12.47 -4.54
N ASN A 70 8.57 -13.18 -3.73
CA ASN A 70 7.12 -13.05 -3.70
C ASN A 70 6.71 -11.63 -3.30
N LEU A 71 7.33 -11.08 -2.26
CA LEU A 71 7.04 -9.73 -1.79
C LEU A 71 7.36 -8.69 -2.86
N ILE A 72 8.52 -8.81 -3.49
CA ILE A 72 8.94 -7.89 -4.54
C ILE A 72 7.99 -7.96 -5.74
N TYR A 73 7.56 -9.15 -6.12
CA TYR A 73 6.64 -9.33 -7.23
C TYR A 73 5.32 -8.59 -6.97
N HIS A 74 4.72 -8.80 -5.80
CA HIS A 74 3.46 -8.15 -5.46
C HIS A 74 3.62 -6.65 -5.22
N LEU A 75 4.76 -6.22 -4.71
CA LEU A 75 5.06 -4.80 -4.58
C LEU A 75 5.08 -4.13 -5.95
N LYS A 76 5.74 -4.73 -6.92
CA LYS A 76 5.79 -4.20 -8.30
C LYS A 76 4.40 -4.13 -8.92
N LEU A 77 3.58 -5.16 -8.72
CA LEU A 77 2.21 -5.15 -9.23
C LEU A 77 1.40 -3.99 -8.63
N SER A 78 1.55 -3.77 -7.33
CA SER A 78 0.81 -2.73 -6.64
C SER A 78 1.25 -1.32 -7.05
N LEU A 79 2.50 -1.15 -7.44
CA LEU A 79 3.06 0.15 -7.79
C LEU A 79 2.83 0.56 -9.25
N ILE A 80 2.31 -0.33 -10.07
CA ILE A 80 2.29 -0.12 -11.52
C ILE A 80 1.48 1.11 -11.94
N HIS A 81 0.53 1.54 -11.12
CA HIS A 81 -0.34 2.69 -11.40
C HIS A 81 -0.25 3.81 -10.36
N ILE A 82 0.74 3.75 -9.50
CA ILE A 82 0.90 4.72 -8.42
C ILE A 82 2.06 5.65 -8.69
#